data_f48eceb6883a3a7b295a321a849a9f88
#
_entry.id   f48eceb6883a3a7b295a321a849a9f88
#
_cell.length_a   1.000
_cell.length_b   1.000
_cell.length_c   1.000
_cell.angle_alpha   90.00
_cell.angle_beta   90.00
_cell.angle_gamma   90.00
#
_symmetry.space_group_name_H-M   'P 1'
#
loop_
_entity.id
_entity.type
_entity.pdbx_description
1 polymer ?
#
loop_
_entity_poly.entity_id
_entity_poly.type
_entity_poly.pdbx_seq_one_letter_code
_entity_poly.pdbx_strand_id
1 'polypeptide(L)'
;MQHLPPSQFIFPNPVEVDLEGEGLICIGADLTPSTLLEAYSHGLFPWFSEGDPICWWSPEPRCIIRPQDYHPSKSLIRNMKKYDYKITVNHAFERVIRSCSLPRAYADDTWISEDIIQGYCDMFEAGYGYSIEVWDEDQVVGGLYGITIGQGCFGESMFSTQTDVSKMAFYTLMLIGQENQLPWIDCQLVNDHLLSLGASTISRQAYLNSLQDVIKRPPINWQKYQEGVFSSKTIALNARLNE
;
A
#
# COMPACT_ATOMS: atom_id res chain seq x y z
N MET A 1 10.97 -10.48 -8.90
CA MET A 1 9.60 -10.88 -9.27
C MET A 1 9.65 -12.19 -10.02
N GLN A 2 8.83 -13.12 -9.62
CA GLN A 2 8.67 -14.40 -10.32
C GLN A 2 7.75 -14.22 -11.54
N HIS A 3 7.95 -15.02 -12.57
CA HIS A 3 6.99 -15.08 -13.67
C HIS A 3 5.82 -15.96 -13.24
N LEU A 4 4.66 -15.36 -12.98
CA LEU A 4 3.44 -16.07 -12.62
C LEU A 4 2.73 -16.60 -13.88
N PRO A 5 2.02 -17.74 -13.80
CA PRO A 5 1.14 -18.16 -14.87
C PRO A 5 0.00 -17.15 -15.06
N PRO A 6 -0.64 -17.09 -16.24
CA PRO A 6 -1.83 -16.27 -16.42
C PRO A 6 -2.94 -16.63 -15.43
N SER A 7 -3.72 -15.65 -15.00
CA SER A 7 -4.92 -15.91 -14.20
C SER A 7 -5.93 -16.76 -15.00
N GLN A 8 -6.67 -17.61 -14.29
CA GLN A 8 -7.81 -18.34 -14.85
C GLN A 8 -9.07 -17.46 -14.96
N PHE A 9 -9.03 -16.27 -14.34
CA PHE A 9 -10.15 -15.33 -14.32
C PHE A 9 -9.82 -14.10 -15.16
N ILE A 10 -10.85 -13.61 -15.85
CA ILE A 10 -10.81 -12.37 -16.63
C ILE A 10 -11.68 -11.36 -15.92
N PHE A 11 -11.10 -10.22 -15.55
CA PHE A 11 -11.84 -9.14 -14.91
C PHE A 11 -12.47 -8.21 -15.95
N PRO A 12 -13.73 -7.77 -15.73
CA PRO A 12 -14.37 -6.84 -16.62
C PRO A 12 -13.75 -5.44 -16.50
N ASN A 13 -13.91 -4.63 -17.58
CA ASN A 13 -13.48 -3.23 -17.54
C ASN A 13 -14.40 -2.43 -16.61
N PRO A 14 -13.87 -1.83 -15.51
CA PRO A 14 -14.68 -1.12 -14.54
C PRO A 14 -15.52 0.02 -15.12
N VAL A 15 -15.02 0.69 -16.17
CA VAL A 15 -15.73 1.81 -16.81
C VAL A 15 -16.95 1.36 -17.59
N GLU A 16 -16.94 0.13 -18.11
CA GLU A 16 -18.01 -0.41 -18.93
C GLU A 16 -19.16 -1.03 -18.12
N VAL A 17 -18.83 -1.58 -16.93
CA VAL A 17 -19.80 -2.35 -16.13
C VAL A 17 -20.39 -1.55 -14.98
N ASP A 18 -19.67 -0.58 -14.42
CA ASP A 18 -20.12 0.25 -13.31
C ASP A 18 -20.45 1.67 -13.79
N LEU A 19 -21.61 1.79 -14.46
CA LEU A 19 -22.05 3.06 -15.05
C LEU A 19 -22.54 4.07 -14.00
N GLU A 20 -22.95 3.60 -12.82
CA GLU A 20 -23.47 4.45 -11.74
C GLU A 20 -22.37 4.88 -10.76
N GLY A 21 -21.17 4.28 -10.84
CA GLY A 21 -20.01 4.65 -10.01
C GLY A 21 -20.07 4.10 -8.58
N GLU A 22 -20.78 2.99 -8.35
CA GLU A 22 -20.86 2.33 -7.04
C GLU A 22 -19.54 1.69 -6.61
N GLY A 23 -18.71 1.32 -7.58
CA GLY A 23 -17.36 0.80 -7.36
C GLY A 23 -17.26 -0.71 -7.21
N LEU A 24 -18.34 -1.46 -6.96
CA LEU A 24 -18.34 -2.92 -6.98
C LEU A 24 -18.41 -3.40 -8.45
N ILE A 25 -17.37 -4.14 -8.86
CA ILE A 25 -17.20 -4.52 -10.28
C ILE A 25 -17.62 -5.96 -10.53
N CYS A 26 -17.17 -6.90 -9.69
CA CYS A 26 -17.54 -8.31 -9.81
C CYS A 26 -17.35 -9.05 -8.50
N ILE A 27 -17.84 -10.30 -8.46
CA ILE A 27 -17.82 -11.18 -7.28
C ILE A 27 -17.27 -12.54 -7.68
N GLY A 28 -16.53 -13.19 -6.80
CA GLY A 28 -15.96 -14.53 -6.99
C GLY A 28 -14.47 -14.50 -7.28
N ALA A 29 -13.98 -15.45 -8.06
CA ALA A 29 -12.57 -15.73 -8.29
C ALA A 29 -11.85 -16.24 -7.02
N ASP A 30 -10.51 -16.11 -6.96
CA ASP A 30 -9.67 -16.52 -5.84
C ASP A 30 -8.64 -15.42 -5.49
N LEU A 31 -7.83 -15.66 -4.47
CA LEU A 31 -6.78 -14.75 -4.02
C LEU A 31 -5.37 -15.25 -4.38
N THR A 32 -5.25 -16.11 -5.38
CA THR A 32 -3.93 -16.54 -5.85
C THR A 32 -3.13 -15.35 -6.41
N PRO A 33 -1.79 -15.39 -6.35
CA PRO A 33 -0.95 -14.32 -6.89
C PRO A 33 -1.27 -13.95 -8.34
N SER A 34 -1.60 -14.92 -9.19
CA SER A 34 -1.97 -14.67 -10.59
C SER A 34 -3.28 -13.87 -10.71
N THR A 35 -4.26 -14.20 -9.88
CA THR A 35 -5.57 -13.52 -9.86
C THR A 35 -5.44 -12.12 -9.28
N LEU A 36 -4.70 -11.95 -8.19
CA LEU A 36 -4.41 -10.63 -7.62
C LEU A 36 -3.67 -9.75 -8.62
N LEU A 37 -2.62 -10.29 -9.28
CA LEU A 37 -1.85 -9.55 -10.29
C LEU A 37 -2.75 -9.08 -11.45
N GLU A 38 -3.62 -9.95 -11.94
CA GLU A 38 -4.58 -9.63 -13.00
C GLU A 38 -5.56 -8.54 -12.55
N ALA A 39 -6.16 -8.68 -11.37
CA ALA A 39 -7.11 -7.71 -10.82
C ALA A 39 -6.49 -6.32 -10.66
N TYR A 40 -5.31 -6.23 -10.00
CA TYR A 40 -4.62 -4.95 -9.81
C TYR A 40 -4.18 -4.32 -11.13
N SER A 41 -3.79 -5.13 -12.12
CA SER A 41 -3.47 -4.63 -13.47
C SER A 41 -4.67 -4.03 -14.20
N HIS A 42 -5.88 -4.37 -13.77
CA HIS A 42 -7.15 -3.81 -14.25
C HIS A 42 -7.75 -2.74 -13.32
N GLY A 43 -7.00 -2.35 -12.27
CA GLY A 43 -7.43 -1.33 -11.32
C GLY A 43 -8.44 -1.79 -10.27
N LEU A 44 -8.56 -3.12 -10.10
CA LEU A 44 -9.42 -3.72 -9.09
C LEU A 44 -8.62 -4.19 -7.89
N PHE A 45 -9.27 -4.19 -6.71
CA PHE A 45 -8.72 -4.76 -5.49
C PHE A 45 -9.81 -5.54 -4.73
N PRO A 46 -9.45 -6.56 -3.95
CA PRO A 46 -10.41 -7.31 -3.15
C PRO A 46 -10.74 -6.56 -1.84
N TRP A 47 -12.03 -6.46 -1.53
CA TRP A 47 -12.50 -5.96 -0.25
C TRP A 47 -13.86 -6.57 0.09
N PHE A 48 -13.90 -7.39 1.15
CA PHE A 48 -15.07 -8.18 1.57
C PHE A 48 -14.90 -8.56 3.04
N SER A 49 -16.00 -8.94 3.70
CA SER A 49 -15.98 -9.44 5.08
C SER A 49 -15.75 -10.96 5.12
N GLU A 50 -15.26 -11.46 6.24
CA GLU A 50 -15.08 -12.89 6.44
C GLU A 50 -16.43 -13.63 6.29
N GLY A 51 -16.42 -14.69 5.49
CA GLY A 51 -17.62 -15.48 5.13
C GLY A 51 -18.42 -14.95 3.95
N ASP A 52 -18.15 -13.74 3.48
CA ASP A 52 -18.73 -13.20 2.24
C ASP A 52 -17.98 -13.71 1.01
N PRO A 53 -18.61 -13.71 -0.16
CA PRO A 53 -17.90 -13.91 -1.43
C PRO A 53 -16.84 -12.82 -1.64
N ILE A 54 -15.76 -13.18 -2.33
CA ILE A 54 -14.74 -12.21 -2.72
C ILE A 54 -15.37 -11.15 -3.62
N CYS A 55 -15.34 -9.89 -3.18
CA CYS A 55 -15.83 -8.74 -3.92
C CYS A 55 -14.66 -7.92 -4.45
N TRP A 56 -14.70 -7.55 -5.74
CA TRP A 56 -13.68 -6.79 -6.43
C TRP A 56 -14.16 -5.38 -6.74
N TRP A 57 -13.38 -4.41 -6.31
CA TRP A 57 -13.76 -3.01 -6.30
C TRP A 57 -12.84 -2.14 -7.16
N SER A 58 -13.43 -1.15 -7.82
CA SER A 58 -12.73 -0.05 -8.50
C SER A 58 -13.51 1.25 -8.29
N PRO A 59 -13.25 1.98 -7.20
CA PRO A 59 -14.03 3.16 -6.82
C PRO A 59 -13.96 4.31 -7.83
N GLU A 60 -15.04 5.11 -7.86
CA GLU A 60 -15.10 6.40 -8.53
C GLU A 60 -15.54 7.47 -7.49
N PRO A 61 -14.70 8.45 -7.16
CA PRO A 61 -13.32 8.66 -7.61
C PRO A 61 -12.31 7.73 -6.94
N ARG A 62 -11.11 7.58 -7.55
CA ARG A 62 -9.99 6.84 -6.97
C ARG A 62 -9.13 7.74 -6.09
N CYS A 63 -8.80 7.28 -4.89
CA CYS A 63 -7.90 7.97 -3.98
C CYS A 63 -6.44 7.63 -4.29
N ILE A 64 -5.62 8.65 -4.45
CA ILE A 64 -4.17 8.52 -4.68
C ILE A 64 -3.40 9.53 -3.82
N ILE A 65 -2.11 9.26 -3.60
CA ILE A 65 -1.19 10.26 -3.09
C ILE A 65 0.01 10.38 -4.03
N ARG A 66 0.47 11.62 -4.26
CA ARG A 66 1.66 11.88 -5.07
C ARG A 66 2.86 12.05 -4.16
N PRO A 67 3.86 11.16 -4.24
CA PRO A 67 5.04 11.27 -3.38
C PRO A 67 5.77 12.61 -3.53
N GLN A 68 5.77 13.19 -4.73
CA GLN A 68 6.44 14.47 -5.01
C GLN A 68 5.82 15.66 -4.27
N ASP A 69 4.52 15.57 -3.95
CA ASP A 69 3.76 16.65 -3.29
C ASP A 69 3.67 16.43 -1.77
N TYR A 70 4.22 15.31 -1.26
CA TYR A 70 4.12 14.97 0.16
C TYR A 70 5.13 15.75 1.00
N HIS A 71 4.62 16.37 2.06
CA HIS A 71 5.42 17.08 3.06
C HIS A 71 5.09 16.56 4.46
N PRO A 72 6.09 16.04 5.20
CA PRO A 72 5.88 15.56 6.56
C PRO A 72 5.53 16.71 7.50
N SER A 73 4.61 16.48 8.43
CA SER A 73 4.26 17.50 9.43
C SER A 73 5.44 17.81 10.36
N LYS A 74 5.51 19.05 10.86
CA LYS A 74 6.55 19.45 11.83
C LYS A 74 6.53 18.60 13.10
N SER A 75 5.34 18.12 13.51
CA SER A 75 5.19 17.21 14.66
C SER A 75 5.78 15.84 14.37
N LEU A 76 5.55 15.27 13.18
CA LEU A 76 6.16 14.01 12.76
C LEU A 76 7.69 14.09 12.79
N ILE A 77 8.27 15.10 12.15
CA ILE A 77 9.72 15.32 12.13
C ILE A 77 10.30 15.49 13.54
N ARG A 78 9.60 16.19 14.44
CA ARG A 78 10.01 16.33 15.82
C ARG A 78 10.01 14.98 16.56
N ASN A 79 8.97 14.16 16.37
CA ASN A 79 8.86 12.84 17.01
C ASN A 79 9.90 11.86 16.46
N MET A 80 10.15 11.86 15.16
CA MET A 80 11.23 11.07 14.53
C MET A 80 12.62 11.40 15.10
N LYS A 81 12.86 12.67 15.45
CA LYS A 81 14.12 13.10 16.08
C LYS A 81 14.22 12.73 17.56
N LYS A 82 13.07 12.70 18.24
CA LYS A 82 13.00 12.39 19.67
C LYS A 82 13.15 10.90 19.94
N TYR A 83 12.50 10.07 19.15
CA TYR A 83 12.47 8.62 19.29
C TYR A 83 13.24 8.01 18.13
N ASP A 84 14.40 7.45 18.39
CA ASP A 84 15.29 6.91 17.35
C ASP A 84 14.88 5.47 16.98
N TYR A 85 13.71 5.35 16.33
CA TYR A 85 13.21 4.07 15.85
C TYR A 85 14.05 3.53 14.68
N LYS A 86 14.24 2.23 14.64
CA LYS A 86 14.78 1.51 13.49
C LYS A 86 13.68 1.35 12.46
N ILE A 87 13.99 1.61 11.18
CA ILE A 87 13.08 1.41 10.05
C ILE A 87 13.71 0.43 9.08
N THR A 88 12.94 -0.56 8.65
CA THR A 88 13.36 -1.58 7.68
C THR A 88 12.34 -1.68 6.55
N VAL A 89 12.74 -2.33 5.46
CA VAL A 89 11.89 -2.61 4.30
C VAL A 89 11.93 -4.10 4.01
N ASN A 90 10.79 -4.75 3.91
CA ASN A 90 10.64 -6.17 3.57
C ASN A 90 11.31 -7.15 4.56
N HIS A 91 11.40 -6.80 5.83
CA HIS A 91 12.00 -7.67 6.86
C HIS A 91 10.96 -8.49 7.62
N ALA A 92 9.71 -8.04 7.68
CA ALA A 92 8.67 -8.68 8.48
C ALA A 92 7.27 -8.52 7.87
N PHE A 93 7.12 -8.81 6.57
CA PHE A 93 5.87 -8.60 5.83
C PHE A 93 4.67 -9.27 6.51
N GLU A 94 4.75 -10.58 6.80
CA GLU A 94 3.66 -11.31 7.46
C GLU A 94 3.31 -10.72 8.83
N ARG A 95 4.31 -10.28 9.60
CA ARG A 95 4.08 -9.63 10.88
C ARG A 95 3.34 -8.30 10.71
N VAL A 96 3.65 -7.52 9.67
CA VAL A 96 2.96 -6.25 9.38
C VAL A 96 1.51 -6.50 8.99
N ILE A 97 1.23 -7.39 8.02
CA ILE A 97 -0.16 -7.65 7.60
C ILE A 97 -0.99 -8.23 8.75
N ARG A 98 -0.46 -9.15 9.55
CA ARG A 98 -1.14 -9.67 10.76
C ARG A 98 -1.38 -8.57 11.80
N SER A 99 -0.45 -7.62 11.96
CA SER A 99 -0.68 -6.48 12.86
C SER A 99 -1.75 -5.52 12.31
N CYS A 100 -1.89 -5.41 10.99
CA CYS A 100 -2.96 -4.64 10.35
C CYS A 100 -4.34 -5.30 10.49
N SER A 101 -4.41 -6.63 10.66
CA SER A 101 -5.66 -7.38 10.83
C SER A 101 -6.22 -7.36 12.26
N LEU A 102 -5.44 -6.90 13.24
CA LEU A 102 -5.91 -6.82 14.61
C LEU A 102 -7.01 -5.75 14.78
N PRO A 103 -8.00 -5.99 15.67
CA PRO A 103 -9.02 -5.01 15.99
C PRO A 103 -8.42 -3.65 16.36
N ARG A 104 -9.03 -2.58 15.92
CA ARG A 104 -8.63 -1.20 16.23
C ARG A 104 -9.57 -0.61 17.27
N ALA A 105 -9.11 0.38 18.03
CA ALA A 105 -9.90 1.04 19.08
C ALA A 105 -11.25 1.63 18.58
N TYR A 106 -11.42 1.75 17.27
CA TYR A 106 -12.60 2.33 16.62
C TYR A 106 -13.29 1.39 15.61
N ALA A 107 -12.85 0.13 15.49
CA ALA A 107 -13.46 -0.87 14.61
C ALA A 107 -13.17 -2.28 15.15
N ASP A 108 -14.23 -2.96 15.54
CA ASP A 108 -14.15 -4.32 16.08
C ASP A 108 -13.87 -5.36 14.99
N ASP A 109 -14.23 -5.07 13.73
CA ASP A 109 -14.06 -5.95 12.58
C ASP A 109 -12.98 -5.45 11.63
N THR A 110 -12.30 -6.40 10.99
CA THR A 110 -11.31 -6.15 9.94
C THR A 110 -11.68 -6.92 8.68
N TRP A 111 -11.42 -6.31 7.52
CA TRP A 111 -11.55 -6.99 6.23
C TRP A 111 -10.36 -7.90 5.90
N ILE A 112 -9.28 -7.83 6.71
CA ILE A 112 -8.06 -8.62 6.50
C ILE A 112 -8.24 -9.99 7.17
N SER A 113 -8.89 -10.92 6.44
CA SER A 113 -9.08 -12.32 6.83
C SER A 113 -7.80 -13.14 6.65
N GLU A 114 -7.78 -14.40 7.13
CA GLU A 114 -6.65 -15.31 6.88
C GLU A 114 -6.45 -15.59 5.39
N ASP A 115 -7.49 -15.64 4.58
CA ASP A 115 -7.36 -15.81 3.13
C ASP A 115 -6.68 -14.60 2.47
N ILE A 116 -7.01 -13.39 2.91
CA ILE A 116 -6.33 -12.14 2.51
C ILE A 116 -4.86 -12.18 2.93
N ILE A 117 -4.57 -12.53 4.19
CA ILE A 117 -3.19 -12.64 4.70
C ILE A 117 -2.39 -13.62 3.83
N GLN A 118 -2.93 -14.80 3.58
CA GLN A 118 -2.24 -15.81 2.77
C GLN A 118 -1.99 -15.32 1.34
N GLY A 119 -3.01 -14.79 0.66
CA GLY A 119 -2.88 -14.29 -0.72
C GLY A 119 -1.82 -13.19 -0.85
N TYR A 120 -1.76 -12.25 0.11
CA TYR A 120 -0.75 -11.19 0.08
C TYR A 120 0.64 -11.65 0.51
N CYS A 121 0.76 -12.64 1.39
CA CYS A 121 2.04 -13.29 1.70
C CYS A 121 2.58 -14.03 0.46
N ASP A 122 1.72 -14.74 -0.27
CA ASP A 122 2.11 -15.39 -1.52
C ASP A 122 2.54 -14.37 -2.59
N MET A 123 1.87 -13.20 -2.67
CA MET A 123 2.30 -12.08 -3.53
C MET A 123 3.66 -11.53 -3.11
N PHE A 124 3.93 -11.45 -1.81
CA PHE A 124 5.24 -11.02 -1.30
C PHE A 124 6.34 -12.02 -1.66
N GLU A 125 6.10 -13.31 -1.48
CA GLU A 125 7.04 -14.39 -1.87
C GLU A 125 7.30 -14.42 -3.39
N ALA A 126 6.30 -14.09 -4.20
CA ALA A 126 6.43 -13.93 -5.64
C ALA A 126 7.19 -12.65 -6.04
N GLY A 127 7.51 -11.78 -5.09
CA GLY A 127 8.27 -10.55 -5.28
C GLY A 127 7.43 -9.32 -5.69
N TYR A 128 6.11 -9.39 -5.52
CA TYR A 128 5.20 -8.27 -5.79
C TYR A 128 4.78 -7.50 -4.53
N GLY A 129 4.93 -8.09 -3.34
CA GLY A 129 4.64 -7.43 -2.07
C GLY A 129 5.79 -6.55 -1.59
N TYR A 130 5.44 -5.54 -0.78
CA TYR A 130 6.40 -4.76 0.00
C TYR A 130 5.83 -4.45 1.38
N SER A 131 6.74 -4.27 2.35
CA SER A 131 6.42 -3.76 3.67
C SER A 131 7.45 -2.76 4.17
N ILE A 132 7.04 -1.87 5.05
CA ILE A 132 7.93 -0.97 5.77
C ILE A 132 7.61 -1.10 7.24
N GLU A 133 8.61 -1.43 8.04
CA GLU A 133 8.49 -1.69 9.45
C GLU A 133 9.16 -0.61 10.28
N VAL A 134 8.52 -0.22 11.37
CA VAL A 134 9.10 0.64 12.41
C VAL A 134 9.26 -0.20 13.67
N TRP A 135 10.49 -0.25 14.19
CA TRP A 135 10.88 -1.08 15.31
C TRP A 135 11.26 -0.22 16.51
N ASP A 136 10.77 -0.63 17.66
CA ASP A 136 11.24 -0.20 18.98
C ASP A 136 11.96 -1.40 19.60
N GLU A 137 13.29 -1.33 19.69
CA GLU A 137 14.15 -2.47 19.96
C GLU A 137 13.86 -3.64 18.98
N ASP A 138 13.37 -4.78 19.47
CA ASP A 138 13.04 -5.97 18.69
C ASP A 138 11.53 -6.11 18.38
N GLN A 139 10.73 -5.09 18.72
CA GLN A 139 9.28 -5.09 18.49
C GLN A 139 8.90 -4.23 17.29
N VAL A 140 8.12 -4.79 16.36
CA VAL A 140 7.48 -3.99 15.31
C VAL A 140 6.32 -3.22 15.95
N VAL A 141 6.48 -1.91 16.08
CA VAL A 141 5.51 -1.03 16.74
C VAL A 141 4.63 -0.26 15.74
N GLY A 142 4.99 -0.28 14.47
CA GLY A 142 4.20 0.27 13.39
C GLY A 142 4.71 -0.20 12.04
N GLY A 143 3.91 -0.01 11.02
CA GLY A 143 4.30 -0.39 9.66
C GLY A 143 3.15 -0.25 8.69
N LEU A 144 3.46 -0.52 7.44
CA LEU A 144 2.51 -0.62 6.33
C LEU A 144 2.94 -1.71 5.36
N TYR A 145 1.98 -2.19 4.59
CA TYR A 145 2.26 -3.12 3.49
C TYR A 145 1.46 -2.74 2.24
N GLY A 146 1.88 -3.30 1.13
CA GLY A 146 1.22 -3.15 -0.14
C GLY A 146 1.83 -4.03 -1.21
N ILE A 147 1.43 -3.78 -2.44
CA ILE A 147 1.96 -4.49 -3.61
C ILE A 147 2.48 -3.51 -4.67
N THR A 148 3.34 -4.00 -5.57
CA THR A 148 3.84 -3.25 -6.72
C THR A 148 3.81 -4.08 -8.00
N ILE A 149 3.42 -3.44 -9.10
CA ILE A 149 3.44 -4.00 -10.45
C ILE A 149 4.14 -2.97 -11.33
N GLY A 150 5.33 -3.27 -11.82
CA GLY A 150 6.16 -2.25 -12.46
C GLY A 150 6.42 -1.08 -11.50
N GLN A 151 5.98 0.12 -11.87
CA GLN A 151 5.96 1.32 -11.02
C GLN A 151 4.57 1.62 -10.45
N GLY A 152 3.55 0.80 -10.70
CA GLY A 152 2.28 0.86 -9.99
C GLY A 152 2.51 0.43 -8.53
N CYS A 153 2.25 1.33 -7.59
CA CYS A 153 2.41 1.11 -6.16
C CYS A 153 1.06 1.24 -5.47
N PHE A 154 0.65 0.19 -4.76
CA PHE A 154 -0.66 0.08 -4.13
C PHE A 154 -0.44 -0.09 -2.62
N GLY A 155 -0.91 0.87 -1.83
CA GLY A 155 -0.88 0.81 -0.38
C GLY A 155 -2.13 0.12 0.14
N GLU A 156 -1.96 -0.93 0.94
CA GLU A 156 -3.09 -1.74 1.41
C GLU A 156 -3.55 -1.32 2.81
N SER A 157 -2.68 -1.42 3.78
CA SER A 157 -3.03 -1.06 5.15
C SER A 157 -1.80 -0.65 5.94
N MET A 158 -2.06 0.03 7.08
CA MET A 158 -1.03 0.40 8.03
C MET A 158 -1.53 0.22 9.46
N PHE A 159 -0.62 -0.03 10.39
CA PHE A 159 -0.93 -0.12 11.80
C PHE A 159 0.04 0.70 12.65
N SER A 160 -0.36 1.04 13.85
CA SER A 160 0.51 1.67 14.85
C SER A 160 0.08 1.29 16.26
N THR A 161 1.06 0.96 17.11
CA THR A 161 0.88 0.73 18.55
C THR A 161 1.40 1.91 19.38
N GLN A 162 2.13 2.83 18.74
CA GLN A 162 2.69 4.03 19.35
C GLN A 162 2.42 5.25 18.46
N THR A 163 2.56 6.45 19.03
CA THR A 163 2.28 7.70 18.33
C THR A 163 3.17 7.88 17.10
N ASP A 164 2.57 8.19 15.96
CA ASP A 164 3.19 8.54 14.68
C ASP A 164 4.01 7.44 13.99
N VAL A 165 4.15 6.22 14.54
CA VAL A 165 5.00 5.18 13.93
C VAL A 165 4.48 4.73 12.57
N SER A 166 3.17 4.61 12.34
CA SER A 166 2.63 4.35 11.01
C SER A 166 2.91 5.48 10.02
N LYS A 167 2.89 6.75 10.49
CA LYS A 167 3.26 7.89 9.66
C LYS A 167 4.76 7.93 9.34
N MET A 168 5.61 7.37 10.20
CA MET A 168 7.05 7.21 9.90
C MET A 168 7.26 6.20 8.78
N ALA A 169 6.57 5.05 8.84
CA ALA A 169 6.55 4.08 7.74
C ALA A 169 6.02 4.70 6.44
N PHE A 170 4.91 5.45 6.53
CA PHE A 170 4.32 6.13 5.39
C PHE A 170 5.26 7.19 4.79
N TYR A 171 5.93 8.01 5.62
CA TYR A 171 6.91 8.96 5.13
C TYR A 171 8.10 8.28 4.44
N THR A 172 8.56 7.14 4.96
CA THR A 172 9.59 6.33 4.29
C THR A 172 9.13 5.86 2.91
N LEU A 173 7.86 5.42 2.78
CA LEU A 173 7.28 5.06 1.49
C LEU A 173 7.25 6.27 0.53
N MET A 174 6.93 7.47 1.02
CA MET A 174 6.95 8.69 0.20
C MET A 174 8.36 8.99 -0.31
N LEU A 175 9.39 8.85 0.52
CA LEU A 175 10.79 9.05 0.10
C LEU A 175 11.22 8.03 -0.96
N ILE A 176 10.85 6.76 -0.80
CA ILE A 176 11.07 5.72 -1.82
C ILE A 176 10.33 6.08 -3.11
N GLY A 177 9.10 6.55 -3.01
CA GLY A 177 8.31 7.00 -4.16
C GLY A 177 8.91 8.21 -4.87
N GLN A 178 9.45 9.18 -4.13
CA GLN A 178 10.16 10.34 -4.67
C GLN A 178 11.42 9.91 -5.42
N GLU A 179 12.24 9.05 -4.82
CA GLU A 179 13.47 8.55 -5.43
C GLU A 179 13.23 7.79 -6.74
N ASN A 180 12.14 6.98 -6.78
CA ASN A 180 11.76 6.22 -7.97
C ASN A 180 10.85 7.01 -8.94
N GLN A 181 10.57 8.28 -8.64
CA GLN A 181 9.71 9.16 -9.44
C GLN A 181 8.33 8.55 -9.72
N LEU A 182 7.76 7.89 -8.70
CA LEU A 182 6.41 7.33 -8.82
C LEU A 182 5.40 8.46 -9.05
N PRO A 183 4.52 8.35 -10.05
CA PRO A 183 3.53 9.39 -10.32
C PRO A 183 2.47 9.47 -9.21
N TRP A 184 2.20 8.34 -8.57
CA TRP A 184 1.27 8.20 -7.47
C TRP A 184 1.48 6.89 -6.71
N ILE A 185 0.92 6.82 -5.51
CA ILE A 185 0.65 5.61 -4.75
C ILE A 185 -0.86 5.51 -4.62
N ASP A 186 -1.42 4.37 -5.00
CA ASP A 186 -2.84 4.09 -4.92
C ASP A 186 -3.26 3.84 -3.47
N CYS A 187 -4.25 4.57 -3.02
CA CYS A 187 -4.85 4.46 -1.69
C CYS A 187 -6.31 3.98 -1.75
N GLN A 188 -6.78 3.55 -2.91
CA GLN A 188 -8.10 3.00 -3.24
C GLN A 188 -9.25 3.93 -2.85
N LEU A 189 -9.68 3.91 -1.59
CA LEU A 189 -10.82 4.65 -1.06
C LEU A 189 -10.38 5.90 -0.31
N VAL A 190 -11.10 7.00 -0.52
CA VAL A 190 -10.87 8.25 0.20
C VAL A 190 -11.38 8.15 1.63
N ASN A 191 -10.60 8.66 2.58
CA ASN A 191 -11.00 8.87 3.97
C ASN A 191 -10.27 10.07 4.57
N ASP A 192 -10.78 10.60 5.68
CA ASP A 192 -10.24 11.79 6.34
C ASP A 192 -8.77 11.63 6.76
N HIS A 193 -8.37 10.41 7.15
CA HIS A 193 -6.99 10.14 7.53
C HIS A 193 -6.05 10.30 6.33
N LEU A 194 -6.37 9.70 5.18
CA LEU A 194 -5.57 9.82 3.95
C LEU A 194 -5.55 11.26 3.44
N LEU A 195 -6.69 11.97 3.48
CA LEU A 195 -6.74 13.39 3.13
C LEU A 195 -5.82 14.21 4.03
N SER A 196 -5.78 13.92 5.33
CA SER A 196 -4.86 14.59 6.28
C SER A 196 -3.38 14.30 6.00
N LEU A 197 -3.09 13.21 5.29
CA LEU A 197 -1.75 12.84 4.82
C LEU A 197 -1.42 13.43 3.43
N GLY A 198 -2.34 14.20 2.83
CA GLY A 198 -2.13 14.83 1.52
C GLY A 198 -2.61 14.01 0.32
N ALA A 199 -3.41 12.96 0.54
CA ALA A 199 -4.07 12.25 -0.55
C ALA A 199 -5.08 13.15 -1.27
N SER A 200 -5.34 12.83 -2.52
CA SER A 200 -6.30 13.49 -3.39
C SER A 200 -7.05 12.45 -4.23
N THR A 201 -8.12 12.86 -4.86
CA THR A 201 -8.89 11.99 -5.74
C THR A 201 -8.71 12.35 -7.22
N ILE A 202 -8.75 11.34 -8.06
CA ILE A 202 -8.82 11.47 -9.52
C ILE A 202 -9.97 10.61 -10.05
N SER A 203 -10.45 10.89 -11.27
CA SER A 203 -11.46 10.02 -11.87
C SER A 203 -10.89 8.62 -12.12
N ARG A 204 -11.73 7.60 -12.01
CA ARG A 204 -11.35 6.21 -12.30
C ARG A 204 -10.76 6.07 -13.70
N GLN A 205 -11.31 6.77 -14.69
CA GLN A 205 -10.78 6.76 -16.05
C GLN A 205 -9.35 7.30 -16.13
N ALA A 206 -9.06 8.41 -15.44
CA ALA A 206 -7.71 8.99 -15.40
C ALA A 206 -6.74 8.05 -14.69
N TYR A 207 -7.19 7.42 -13.60
CA TYR A 207 -6.42 6.41 -12.87
C TYR A 207 -6.07 5.22 -13.77
N LEU A 208 -7.07 4.60 -14.43
CA LEU A 208 -6.86 3.43 -15.28
C LEU A 208 -5.95 3.72 -16.48
N ASN A 209 -6.07 4.90 -17.10
CA ASN A 209 -5.17 5.32 -18.15
C ASN A 209 -3.72 5.41 -17.66
N SER A 210 -3.50 6.03 -16.49
CA SER A 210 -2.18 6.12 -15.88
C SER A 210 -1.63 4.74 -15.44
N LEU A 211 -2.50 3.88 -14.91
CA LEU A 211 -2.15 2.52 -14.48
C LEU A 211 -1.54 1.71 -15.62
N GLN A 212 -2.16 1.73 -16.80
CA GLN A 212 -1.67 1.00 -17.98
C GLN A 212 -0.26 1.40 -18.43
N ASP A 213 0.18 2.61 -18.08
CA ASP A 213 1.54 3.09 -18.36
C ASP A 213 2.51 2.66 -17.27
N VAL A 214 2.15 2.84 -15.99
CA VAL A 214 3.09 2.62 -14.87
C VAL A 214 3.40 1.15 -14.63
N ILE A 215 2.44 0.24 -14.84
CA ILE A 215 2.66 -1.21 -14.68
C ILE A 215 3.65 -1.79 -15.71
N LYS A 216 3.85 -1.11 -16.85
CA LYS A 216 4.80 -1.50 -17.90
C LYS A 216 6.21 -0.97 -17.67
N ARG A 217 6.38 -0.03 -16.73
CA ARG A 217 7.70 0.54 -16.42
C ARG A 217 8.55 -0.47 -15.63
N PRO A 218 9.88 -0.32 -15.63
CA PRO A 218 10.76 -1.16 -14.81
C PRO A 218 10.31 -1.15 -13.35
N PRO A 219 10.30 -2.32 -12.67
CA PRO A 219 9.85 -2.41 -11.29
C PRO A 219 10.77 -1.67 -10.32
N ILE A 220 10.22 -1.28 -9.17
CA ILE A 220 10.99 -0.74 -8.05
C ILE A 220 11.98 -1.81 -7.57
N ASN A 221 13.23 -1.43 -7.41
CA ASN A 221 14.24 -2.32 -6.81
C ASN A 221 14.14 -2.31 -5.28
N TRP A 222 13.25 -3.10 -4.74
CA TRP A 222 13.03 -3.21 -3.30
C TRP A 222 14.26 -3.77 -2.55
N GLN A 223 15.08 -4.61 -3.19
CA GLN A 223 16.29 -5.18 -2.57
C GLN A 223 17.27 -4.09 -2.12
N LYS A 224 17.39 -3.01 -2.89
CA LYS A 224 18.20 -1.84 -2.52
C LYS A 224 17.84 -1.27 -1.13
N TYR A 225 16.56 -1.29 -0.78
CA TYR A 225 16.06 -0.78 0.50
C TYR A 225 16.08 -1.84 1.59
N GLN A 226 15.93 -3.11 1.22
CA GLN A 226 15.97 -4.24 2.15
C GLN A 226 17.37 -4.43 2.78
N GLU A 227 18.44 -4.15 2.04
CA GLU A 227 19.80 -4.24 2.54
C GLU A 227 20.15 -3.13 3.56
N GLY A 228 19.31 -2.10 3.66
CA GLY A 228 19.49 -0.95 4.55
C GLY A 228 18.70 -1.05 5.84
N VAL A 229 19.29 -0.55 6.91
CA VAL A 229 18.58 -0.22 8.15
C VAL A 229 18.62 1.29 8.31
N PHE A 230 17.45 1.89 8.39
CA PHE A 230 17.32 3.34 8.50
C PHE A 230 16.98 3.72 9.96
N SER A 231 17.54 4.83 10.43
CA SER A 231 17.12 5.45 11.69
C SER A 231 16.07 6.53 11.37
N SER A 232 14.98 6.55 12.11
CA SER A 232 13.97 7.60 11.98
C SER A 232 14.57 8.99 12.17
N LYS A 233 15.54 9.11 13.09
CA LYS A 233 16.27 10.34 13.35
C LYS A 233 17.11 10.79 12.15
N THR A 234 17.79 9.87 11.47
CA THR A 234 18.59 10.17 10.28
C THR A 234 17.67 10.63 9.13
N ILE A 235 16.56 9.95 8.89
CA ILE A 235 15.55 10.37 7.91
C ILE A 235 15.06 11.79 8.21
N ALA A 236 14.71 12.08 9.47
CA ALA A 236 14.22 13.40 9.86
C ALA A 236 15.28 14.52 9.78
N LEU A 237 16.56 14.21 9.89
CA LEU A 237 17.63 15.19 9.71
C LEU A 237 17.80 15.54 8.23
N ASN A 238 17.70 14.58 7.33
CA ASN A 238 17.82 14.79 5.89
C ASN A 238 16.64 15.55 5.29
N ALA A 239 15.45 15.48 5.91
CA ALA A 239 14.26 16.22 5.47
C ALA A 239 14.46 17.75 5.43
N ARG A 240 15.38 18.29 6.24
CA ARG A 240 15.68 19.75 6.27
C ARG A 240 16.64 20.22 5.19
N LEU A 241 17.32 19.32 4.51
CA LEU A 241 18.28 19.68 3.46
C LEU A 241 17.59 19.91 2.11
N ASN A 242 16.30 19.58 2.02
CA ASN A 242 15.48 19.70 0.82
C ASN A 242 14.42 20.83 0.91
N GLU A 243 14.40 21.62 2.01
CA GLU A 243 13.67 22.89 2.16
C GLU A 243 14.60 24.07 1.84
#